data_65541da59d5f315014160bfef1b052a3
#
_entry.id   65541da59d5f315014160bfef1b052a3
#
_cell.length_a   1.000
_cell.length_b   1.000
_cell.length_c   1.000
_cell.angle_alpha   90.00
_cell.angle_beta   90.00
_cell.angle_gamma   90.00
#
_symmetry.space_group_name_H-M   'P 1'
#
loop_
_entity.id
_entity.type
_entity.pdbx_description
1 polymer ?
#
loop_
_entity_poly.entity_id
_entity_poly.type
_entity_poly.pdbx_seq_one_letter_code
_entity_poly.pdbx_strand_id
1 'polypeptide(L)'
;MDFRVWKSTSSDEVREFLAGSHDLGAYALAYLNPRASTSLDINFSTRYLTQYYFASGPTGRSLIFYVNQPNSLLLTFGDKRAIEATFLVAPSLRKSYLATASPEHLESIAKSHRVSAVLTMNRMLTTESSFKPATVKLKAAFRLSRLRPEDIEEINSLYRTGPGLNQYPARVVSEGIYWGVRKSGMLAAIAGTHVISEKEKVAVVGNVYTHPEARGLGLAQVTTSAVTSSLLTIGCTEIVLTVDPENMPAVSAYKRLGFNLKSEVIEGRLSRRRFYQVRKFFRKVKRSGSDDFVVTI
;
A
#
# COMPACT_ATOMS: atom_id res chain seq x y z
N MET A 1 -16.55 21.90 -17.24
CA MET A 1 -15.40 21.22 -17.84
C MET A 1 -15.79 19.78 -18.13
N ASP A 2 -15.53 19.28 -19.31
CA ASP A 2 -15.89 17.92 -19.70
C ASP A 2 -14.71 16.99 -19.55
N PHE A 3 -14.95 15.84 -18.93
CA PHE A 3 -14.00 14.76 -18.74
C PHE A 3 -14.54 13.49 -19.39
N ARG A 4 -13.72 12.83 -20.19
CA ARG A 4 -13.97 11.44 -20.58
C ARG A 4 -13.55 10.55 -19.42
N VAL A 5 -14.46 9.69 -18.97
CA VAL A 5 -14.21 8.73 -17.88
C VAL A 5 -14.52 7.34 -18.39
N TRP A 6 -13.61 6.39 -18.17
CA TRP A 6 -13.83 5.01 -18.61
C TRP A 6 -13.32 4.01 -17.56
N LYS A 7 -13.95 2.84 -17.56
CA LYS A 7 -13.45 1.68 -16.86
C LYS A 7 -12.52 0.92 -17.78
N SER A 8 -11.32 0.57 -17.28
CA SER A 8 -10.38 -0.24 -18.03
C SER A 8 -10.22 -1.63 -17.41
N THR A 9 -9.89 -2.60 -18.26
CA THR A 9 -9.45 -3.95 -17.89
C THR A 9 -7.97 -4.17 -18.24
N SER A 10 -7.32 -3.18 -18.85
CA SER A 10 -5.94 -3.27 -19.31
C SER A 10 -4.95 -2.96 -18.17
N SER A 11 -4.17 -3.96 -17.75
CA SER A 11 -3.05 -3.74 -16.85
C SER A 11 -1.93 -2.90 -17.48
N ASP A 12 -1.80 -2.92 -18.81
CA ASP A 12 -0.79 -2.13 -19.51
C ASP A 12 -1.11 -0.63 -19.45
N GLU A 13 -2.39 -0.26 -19.52
CA GLU A 13 -2.82 1.14 -19.35
C GLU A 13 -2.49 1.67 -17.95
N VAL A 14 -2.60 0.81 -16.92
CA VAL A 14 -2.18 1.16 -15.55
C VAL A 14 -0.66 1.35 -15.46
N ARG A 15 0.12 0.45 -16.08
CA ARG A 15 1.60 0.57 -16.13
C ARG A 15 2.04 1.84 -16.84
N GLU A 16 1.45 2.12 -18.00
CA GLU A 16 1.74 3.34 -18.77
C GLU A 16 1.41 4.60 -17.97
N PHE A 17 0.26 4.62 -17.30
CA PHE A 17 -0.14 5.78 -16.49
C PHE A 17 0.81 6.02 -15.31
N LEU A 18 1.28 4.95 -14.67
CA LEU A 18 2.18 5.02 -13.50
C LEU A 18 3.66 5.05 -13.86
N ALA A 19 4.01 5.02 -15.16
CA ALA A 19 5.39 5.13 -15.61
C ALA A 19 6.04 6.41 -15.07
N GLY A 20 7.16 6.25 -14.37
CA GLY A 20 7.86 7.39 -13.72
C GLY A 20 7.31 7.82 -12.35
N SER A 21 6.25 7.18 -11.85
CA SER A 21 5.66 7.44 -10.52
C SER A 21 5.53 6.16 -9.70
N HIS A 22 6.54 5.30 -9.77
CA HIS A 22 6.50 3.97 -9.14
C HIS A 22 6.45 4.03 -7.61
N ASP A 23 7.02 5.06 -6.99
CA ASP A 23 6.90 5.29 -5.54
C ASP A 23 5.44 5.46 -5.10
N LEU A 24 4.67 6.27 -5.82
CA LEU A 24 3.22 6.43 -5.60
C LEU A 24 2.47 5.18 -6.05
N GLY A 25 2.80 4.65 -7.22
CA GLY A 25 2.12 3.53 -7.86
C GLY A 25 2.43 2.15 -7.27
N ALA A 26 3.37 2.01 -6.33
CA ALA A 26 3.87 0.72 -5.85
C ALA A 26 2.78 -0.27 -5.44
N TYR A 27 1.77 0.17 -4.70
CA TYR A 27 0.63 -0.68 -4.33
C TYR A 27 -0.19 -1.10 -5.57
N ALA A 28 -0.52 -0.15 -6.45
CA ALA A 28 -1.31 -0.44 -7.64
C ALA A 28 -0.58 -1.42 -8.55
N LEU A 29 0.70 -1.17 -8.85
CA LEU A 29 1.54 -2.05 -9.65
C LEU A 29 1.64 -3.45 -9.03
N ALA A 30 1.92 -3.53 -7.72
CA ALA A 30 2.03 -4.81 -7.05
C ALA A 30 0.72 -5.61 -7.06
N TYR A 31 -0.43 -4.95 -6.96
CA TYR A 31 -1.75 -5.60 -7.05
C TYR A 31 -2.18 -5.96 -8.47
N LEU A 32 -1.50 -5.53 -9.52
CA LEU A 32 -1.73 -6.04 -10.88
C LEU A 32 -1.36 -7.53 -10.99
N ASN A 33 -0.26 -7.92 -10.35
CA ASN A 33 0.25 -9.28 -10.36
C ASN A 33 0.85 -9.62 -8.98
N PRO A 34 0.04 -9.73 -7.92
CA PRO A 34 0.54 -10.03 -6.60
C PRO A 34 1.14 -11.45 -6.57
N ARG A 35 2.18 -11.62 -5.74
CA ARG A 35 2.78 -12.93 -5.52
C ARG A 35 1.71 -13.92 -5.05
N ALA A 36 1.58 -15.03 -5.76
CA ALA A 36 0.68 -16.11 -5.37
C ALA A 36 1.17 -16.76 -4.07
N SER A 37 0.24 -17.09 -3.18
CA SER A 37 0.55 -18.01 -2.09
C SER A 37 0.91 -19.39 -2.68
N THR A 38 1.95 -20.02 -2.15
CA THR A 38 2.34 -21.40 -2.51
C THR A 38 1.35 -22.44 -2.01
N SER A 39 0.34 -22.04 -1.24
CA SER A 39 -0.77 -22.92 -0.88
C SER A 39 -1.70 -23.12 -2.09
N LEU A 40 -2.05 -24.36 -2.37
CA LEU A 40 -2.89 -24.88 -3.46
C LEU A 40 -4.32 -24.29 -3.54
N ASP A 41 -4.55 -23.10 -3.05
CA ASP A 41 -5.83 -22.40 -3.16
C ASP A 41 -6.05 -21.87 -4.57
N ILE A 42 -6.73 -22.69 -5.38
CA ILE A 42 -7.19 -22.45 -6.76
C ILE A 42 -7.98 -21.11 -6.90
N ASN A 43 -8.37 -20.49 -5.79
CA ASN A 43 -9.16 -19.25 -5.73
C ASN A 43 -8.33 -17.96 -5.57
N PHE A 44 -7.01 -17.99 -5.75
CA PHE A 44 -6.19 -16.80 -5.55
C PHE A 44 -6.48 -15.69 -6.57
N SER A 45 -6.74 -16.05 -7.84
CA SER A 45 -7.04 -15.08 -8.90
C SER A 45 -8.38 -14.34 -8.70
N THR A 46 -9.31 -14.92 -7.92
CA THR A 46 -10.58 -14.27 -7.56
C THR A 46 -10.50 -13.45 -6.27
N ARG A 47 -9.41 -13.55 -5.53
CA ARG A 47 -9.25 -12.92 -4.20
C ARG A 47 -8.99 -11.43 -4.25
N TYR A 48 -8.30 -10.95 -5.28
CA TYR A 48 -8.02 -9.54 -5.50
C TYR A 48 -8.67 -9.07 -6.79
N LEU A 49 -9.96 -8.78 -6.72
CA LEU A 49 -10.64 -8.11 -7.83
C LEU A 49 -10.17 -6.66 -7.87
N THR A 50 -9.28 -6.38 -8.80
CA THR A 50 -8.87 -5.03 -9.10
C THR A 50 -9.81 -4.39 -10.13
N GLN A 51 -10.09 -3.11 -9.97
CA GLN A 51 -10.86 -2.32 -10.93
C GLN A 51 -10.16 -0.98 -11.14
N TYR A 52 -10.07 -0.56 -12.39
CA TYR A 52 -9.39 0.66 -12.80
C TYR A 52 -10.37 1.59 -13.48
N TYR A 53 -10.38 2.83 -13.05
CA TYR A 53 -11.15 3.89 -13.67
C TYR A 53 -10.21 5.03 -14.02
N PHE A 54 -10.21 5.41 -15.30
CA PHE A 54 -9.44 6.53 -15.79
C PHE A 54 -10.34 7.72 -16.08
N ALA A 55 -9.78 8.90 -16.00
CA ALA A 55 -10.37 10.09 -16.59
C ALA A 55 -9.32 10.90 -17.34
N SER A 56 -9.77 11.60 -18.38
CA SER A 56 -8.96 12.56 -19.14
C SER A 56 -9.80 13.78 -19.47
N GLY A 57 -9.25 14.97 -19.29
CA GLY A 57 -9.93 16.22 -19.55
C GLY A 57 -8.97 17.40 -19.58
N PRO A 58 -9.50 18.65 -19.59
CA PRO A 58 -8.71 19.86 -19.80
C PRO A 58 -7.62 20.12 -18.76
N THR A 59 -7.79 19.60 -17.53
CA THR A 59 -6.83 19.82 -16.43
C THR A 59 -5.81 18.70 -16.28
N GLY A 60 -6.05 17.54 -16.91
CA GLY A 60 -5.16 16.41 -16.84
C GLY A 60 -5.87 15.06 -16.86
N ARG A 61 -5.12 14.02 -16.47
CA ARG A 61 -5.57 12.63 -16.40
C ARG A 61 -5.58 12.16 -14.96
N SER A 62 -6.44 11.17 -14.66
CA SER A 62 -6.43 10.48 -13.36
C SER A 62 -6.63 8.98 -13.52
N LEU A 63 -6.18 8.26 -12.49
CA LEU A 63 -6.46 6.85 -12.26
C LEU A 63 -7.04 6.68 -10.85
N ILE A 64 -8.19 6.02 -10.75
CA ILE A 64 -8.70 5.47 -9.50
C ILE A 64 -8.57 3.95 -9.58
N PHE A 65 -7.87 3.38 -8.62
CA PHE A 65 -7.58 1.96 -8.54
C PHE A 65 -8.22 1.38 -7.28
N TYR A 66 -9.06 0.38 -7.48
CA TYR A 66 -9.71 -0.36 -6.40
C TYR A 66 -9.12 -1.75 -6.27
N VAL A 67 -8.86 -2.16 -5.03
CA VAL A 67 -8.60 -3.55 -4.67
C VAL A 67 -9.73 -4.02 -3.77
N ASN A 68 -10.55 -4.93 -4.28
CA ASN A 68 -11.66 -5.49 -3.54
C ASN A 68 -11.20 -6.79 -2.87
N GLN A 69 -10.86 -6.76 -1.58
CA GLN A 69 -10.70 -7.93 -0.69
C GLN A 69 -9.46 -7.86 0.23
N PRO A 70 -9.47 -8.52 1.35
CA PRO A 70 -10.56 -8.59 2.36
C PRO A 70 -10.75 -7.23 3.02
N ASN A 71 -9.76 -6.32 2.87
CA ASN A 71 -9.81 -4.91 3.20
C ASN A 71 -9.75 -4.14 1.89
N SER A 72 -10.89 -3.68 1.39
CA SER A 72 -10.94 -2.92 0.14
C SER A 72 -10.04 -1.69 0.22
N LEU A 73 -9.13 -1.56 -0.75
CA LEU A 73 -8.24 -0.41 -0.87
C LEU A 73 -8.74 0.51 -1.99
N LEU A 74 -8.57 1.79 -1.77
CA LEU A 74 -8.74 2.84 -2.76
C LEU A 74 -7.42 3.57 -2.92
N LEU A 75 -6.98 3.70 -4.16
CA LEU A 75 -5.78 4.43 -4.55
C LEU A 75 -6.17 5.47 -5.60
N THR A 76 -5.64 6.68 -5.51
CA THR A 76 -5.94 7.76 -6.45
C THR A 76 -4.67 8.41 -6.94
N PHE A 77 -4.59 8.66 -8.25
CA PHE A 77 -3.41 9.20 -8.92
C PHE A 77 -3.80 10.26 -9.94
N GLY A 78 -2.96 11.26 -10.15
CA GLY A 78 -3.08 12.27 -11.19
C GLY A 78 -3.88 13.51 -10.81
N ASP A 79 -4.58 14.11 -11.75
CA ASP A 79 -5.26 15.38 -11.58
C ASP A 79 -6.49 15.30 -10.66
N LYS A 80 -6.59 16.20 -9.68
CA LYS A 80 -7.66 16.22 -8.68
C LYS A 80 -9.06 16.43 -9.25
N ARG A 81 -9.20 17.18 -10.37
CA ARG A 81 -10.50 17.39 -11.00
C ARG A 81 -10.91 16.16 -11.81
N ALA A 82 -9.96 15.55 -12.51
CA ALA A 82 -10.21 14.27 -13.18
C ALA A 82 -10.61 13.17 -12.18
N ILE A 83 -10.03 13.15 -10.96
CA ILE A 83 -10.46 12.27 -9.86
C ILE A 83 -11.90 12.57 -9.44
N GLU A 84 -12.28 13.84 -9.31
CA GLU A 84 -13.67 14.20 -8.99
C GLU A 84 -14.64 13.70 -10.06
N ALA A 85 -14.29 13.88 -11.34
CA ALA A 85 -15.09 13.36 -12.46
C ALA A 85 -15.20 11.83 -12.39
N THR A 86 -14.09 11.15 -12.13
CA THR A 86 -14.08 9.69 -12.04
C THR A 86 -15.00 9.17 -10.94
N PHE A 87 -15.07 9.82 -9.77
CA PHE A 87 -15.97 9.40 -8.70
C PHE A 87 -17.46 9.54 -9.04
N LEU A 88 -17.83 10.31 -10.07
CA LEU A 88 -19.21 10.38 -10.53
C LEU A 88 -19.64 9.10 -11.29
N VAL A 89 -18.68 8.37 -11.83
CA VAL A 89 -18.89 7.11 -12.58
C VAL A 89 -18.52 5.90 -11.72
N ALA A 90 -17.34 5.92 -11.12
CA ALA A 90 -16.80 4.83 -10.34
C ALA A 90 -17.70 4.47 -9.12
N PRO A 91 -17.74 3.21 -8.72
CA PRO A 91 -18.53 2.78 -7.56
C PRO A 91 -18.00 3.38 -6.27
N SER A 92 -18.89 3.78 -5.37
CA SER A 92 -18.50 4.15 -4.01
C SER A 92 -18.45 2.92 -3.13
N LEU A 93 -17.30 2.59 -2.60
CA LEU A 93 -17.13 1.47 -1.69
C LEU A 93 -17.83 1.73 -0.34
N ARG A 94 -18.45 0.70 0.23
CA ARG A 94 -19.20 0.81 1.49
C ARG A 94 -18.28 1.12 2.66
N LYS A 95 -17.15 0.41 2.73
CA LYS A 95 -16.01 0.66 3.63
C LYS A 95 -14.74 0.31 2.87
N SER A 96 -13.74 1.15 2.97
CA SER A 96 -12.44 0.92 2.34
C SER A 96 -11.34 1.67 3.08
N TYR A 97 -10.12 1.35 2.74
CA TYR A 97 -8.92 2.03 3.20
C TYR A 97 -8.36 2.88 2.06
N LEU A 98 -8.07 4.13 2.33
CA LEU A 98 -7.29 4.97 1.43
C LEU A 98 -5.82 4.63 1.67
N ALA A 99 -5.18 3.94 0.72
CA ALA A 99 -3.81 3.46 0.88
C ALA A 99 -2.77 4.34 0.19
N THR A 100 -3.20 5.12 -0.79
CA THR A 100 -2.35 6.08 -1.47
C THR A 100 -3.22 7.15 -2.12
N ALA A 101 -3.01 8.39 -1.74
CA ALA A 101 -3.54 9.56 -2.42
C ALA A 101 -2.57 10.72 -2.19
N SER A 102 -2.43 11.61 -3.18
CA SER A 102 -1.78 12.89 -2.95
C SER A 102 -2.60 13.72 -1.97
N PRO A 103 -2.00 14.55 -1.09
CA PRO A 103 -2.73 15.43 -0.18
C PRO A 103 -3.78 16.29 -0.87
N GLU A 104 -3.54 16.74 -2.09
CA GLU A 104 -4.47 17.55 -2.89
C GLU A 104 -5.75 16.80 -3.32
N HIS A 105 -5.75 15.46 -3.28
CA HIS A 105 -6.91 14.64 -3.63
C HIS A 105 -7.96 14.58 -2.52
N LEU A 106 -7.58 14.94 -1.27
CA LEU A 106 -8.45 14.77 -0.10
C LEU A 106 -9.79 15.46 -0.26
N GLU A 107 -9.80 16.68 -0.79
CA GLU A 107 -11.03 17.42 -1.05
C GLU A 107 -11.95 16.69 -2.05
N SER A 108 -11.40 16.22 -3.16
CA SER A 108 -12.15 15.50 -4.20
C SER A 108 -12.69 14.16 -3.67
N ILE A 109 -11.89 13.43 -2.89
CA ILE A 109 -12.31 12.20 -2.20
C ILE A 109 -13.41 12.50 -1.20
N ALA A 110 -13.31 13.58 -0.42
CA ALA A 110 -14.26 13.96 0.60
C ALA A 110 -15.64 14.35 0.04
N LYS A 111 -15.74 14.72 -1.25
CA LYS A 111 -17.03 14.94 -1.94
C LYS A 111 -17.82 13.63 -2.08
N SER A 112 -17.16 12.51 -2.27
CA SER A 112 -17.77 11.18 -2.52
C SER A 112 -17.79 10.26 -1.31
N HIS A 113 -16.83 10.40 -0.41
CA HIS A 113 -16.64 9.55 0.77
C HIS A 113 -16.55 10.40 2.05
N ARG A 114 -16.92 9.80 3.16
CA ARG A 114 -16.51 10.30 4.48
C ARG A 114 -15.12 9.75 4.74
N VAL A 115 -14.16 10.64 4.95
CA VAL A 115 -12.78 10.31 5.29
C VAL A 115 -12.59 10.49 6.78
N SER A 116 -11.94 9.53 7.44
CA SER A 116 -11.63 9.58 8.88
C SER A 116 -10.28 8.94 9.14
N ALA A 117 -9.68 9.23 10.29
CA ALA A 117 -8.35 8.80 10.67
C ALA A 117 -7.32 9.10 9.55
N VAL A 118 -7.34 10.34 9.07
CA VAL A 118 -6.43 10.81 8.03
C VAL A 118 -5.04 10.97 8.62
N LEU A 119 -4.06 10.35 7.97
CA LEU A 119 -2.64 10.46 8.28
C LEU A 119 -1.91 10.92 7.03
N THR A 120 -1.05 11.92 7.18
CA THR A 120 -0.07 12.27 6.16
C THR A 120 1.19 11.45 6.43
N MET A 121 1.62 10.69 5.45
CA MET A 121 2.69 9.71 5.59
C MET A 121 3.79 9.99 4.58
N ASN A 122 5.03 9.77 4.97
CA ASN A 122 6.18 9.78 4.06
C ASN A 122 6.23 8.48 3.27
N ARG A 123 6.25 8.58 1.95
CA ARG A 123 6.55 7.47 1.05
C ARG A 123 8.04 7.44 0.78
N MET A 124 8.70 6.35 1.15
CA MET A 124 10.14 6.18 0.95
C MET A 124 10.41 4.99 0.03
N LEU A 125 11.45 5.10 -0.78
CA LEU A 125 11.85 4.08 -1.76
C LEU A 125 13.34 3.79 -1.65
N THR A 126 13.71 2.53 -1.82
CA THR A 126 15.08 2.07 -2.06
C THR A 126 15.13 1.16 -3.28
N THR A 127 16.29 1.11 -3.92
CA THR A 127 16.63 0.23 -5.03
C THR A 127 17.89 -0.56 -4.68
N GLU A 128 18.28 -1.52 -5.50
CA GLU A 128 19.53 -2.25 -5.31
C GLU A 128 20.75 -1.31 -5.16
N SER A 129 20.81 -0.25 -5.98
CA SER A 129 21.92 0.71 -5.96
C SER A 129 21.94 1.61 -4.74
N SER A 130 20.80 1.90 -4.13
CA SER A 130 20.71 2.78 -2.95
C SER A 130 20.66 2.03 -1.63
N PHE A 131 20.30 0.74 -1.65
CA PHE A 131 20.16 -0.06 -0.46
C PHE A 131 21.50 -0.26 0.27
N LYS A 132 21.47 -0.07 1.56
CA LYS A 132 22.61 -0.27 2.48
C LYS A 132 22.21 -1.28 3.56
N PRO A 133 22.74 -2.51 3.51
CA PRO A 133 22.43 -3.50 4.55
C PRO A 133 22.77 -2.99 5.95
N ALA A 134 21.96 -3.41 6.93
CA ALA A 134 22.16 -3.02 8.32
C ALA A 134 23.52 -3.51 8.84
N THR A 135 24.26 -2.61 9.47
CA THR A 135 25.55 -2.90 10.11
C THR A 135 25.41 -3.16 11.62
N VAL A 136 24.19 -3.12 12.15
CA VAL A 136 23.90 -3.32 13.56
C VAL A 136 24.29 -4.74 13.98
N LYS A 137 25.24 -4.85 14.91
CA LYS A 137 25.64 -6.15 15.50
C LYS A 137 24.65 -6.53 16.59
N LEU A 138 23.96 -7.64 16.40
CA LEU A 138 23.10 -8.21 17.42
C LEU A 138 23.93 -8.74 18.60
N LYS A 139 23.53 -8.43 19.85
CA LYS A 139 24.11 -9.04 21.05
C LYS A 139 23.79 -10.54 21.07
N ALA A 140 24.55 -11.34 21.79
CA ALA A 140 24.45 -12.81 21.83
C ALA A 140 23.05 -13.34 22.21
N ALA A 141 22.27 -12.57 22.97
CA ALA A 141 20.90 -12.94 23.33
C ALA A 141 19.87 -12.78 22.19
N PHE A 142 20.25 -12.13 21.09
CA PHE A 142 19.35 -11.83 19.95
C PHE A 142 19.67 -12.72 18.75
N ARG A 143 18.63 -13.23 18.12
CA ARG A 143 18.74 -14.04 16.88
C ARG A 143 17.79 -13.54 15.83
N LEU A 144 18.30 -13.23 14.64
CA LEU A 144 17.51 -12.92 13.45
C LEU A 144 17.12 -14.23 12.76
N SER A 145 15.84 -14.37 12.42
CA SER A 145 15.33 -15.53 11.67
C SER A 145 14.18 -15.15 10.75
N ARG A 146 14.05 -15.91 9.66
CA ARG A 146 12.86 -15.87 8.81
C ARG A 146 11.67 -16.36 9.61
N LEU A 147 10.55 -15.64 9.54
CA LEU A 147 9.28 -16.03 10.14
C LEU A 147 8.44 -16.83 9.15
N ARG A 148 7.68 -17.78 9.67
CA ARG A 148 6.82 -18.70 8.94
C ARG A 148 5.38 -18.62 9.46
N PRO A 149 4.38 -19.17 8.75
CA PRO A 149 3.00 -19.19 9.22
C PRO A 149 2.81 -19.81 10.61
N GLU A 150 3.68 -20.76 11.00
CA GLU A 150 3.66 -21.42 12.29
C GLU A 150 3.99 -20.47 13.44
N ASP A 151 4.71 -19.36 13.15
CA ASP A 151 5.09 -18.34 14.15
C ASP A 151 3.93 -17.37 14.47
N ILE A 152 2.72 -17.57 13.91
CA ILE A 152 1.63 -16.58 13.96
C ILE A 152 1.20 -16.20 15.36
N GLU A 153 1.20 -17.15 16.30
CA GLU A 153 0.83 -16.87 17.70
C GLU A 153 1.85 -15.94 18.36
N GLU A 154 3.14 -16.15 18.10
CA GLU A 154 4.21 -15.31 18.60
C GLU A 154 4.17 -13.91 17.97
N ILE A 155 3.90 -13.83 16.67
CA ILE A 155 3.71 -12.58 15.94
C ILE A 155 2.53 -11.79 16.54
N ASN A 156 1.40 -12.44 16.73
CA ASN A 156 0.22 -11.80 17.31
C ASN A 156 0.48 -11.37 18.77
N SER A 157 1.23 -12.15 19.53
CA SER A 157 1.65 -11.79 20.87
C SER A 157 2.49 -10.52 20.89
N LEU A 158 3.46 -10.41 19.97
CA LEU A 158 4.26 -9.20 19.83
C LEU A 158 3.40 -7.97 19.47
N TYR A 159 2.49 -8.07 18.51
CA TYR A 159 1.65 -6.94 18.11
C TYR A 159 0.69 -6.49 19.22
N ARG A 160 0.22 -7.39 20.08
CA ARG A 160 -0.61 -7.02 21.25
C ARG A 160 0.09 -6.14 22.27
N THR A 161 1.42 -6.00 22.22
CA THR A 161 2.17 -5.06 23.07
C THR A 161 2.08 -3.61 22.60
N GLY A 162 1.38 -3.31 21.50
CA GLY A 162 1.25 -1.99 20.91
C GLY A 162 -0.14 -1.66 20.37
N PRO A 163 -0.34 -0.43 19.91
CA PRO A 163 -1.61 0.04 19.36
C PRO A 163 -1.80 -0.44 17.91
N GLY A 164 -1.89 -1.72 17.66
CA GLY A 164 -2.00 -2.27 16.30
C GLY A 164 -3.18 -3.21 16.14
N LEU A 165 -3.20 -3.91 15.00
CA LEU A 165 -4.11 -5.03 14.79
C LEU A 165 -3.74 -6.13 15.79
N ASN A 166 -4.70 -6.53 16.61
CA ASN A 166 -4.49 -7.52 17.65
C ASN A 166 -4.40 -8.97 17.11
N GLN A 167 -4.68 -9.15 15.80
CA GLN A 167 -4.70 -10.48 15.21
C GLN A 167 -4.41 -10.44 13.71
N TYR A 168 -3.27 -10.99 13.32
CA TYR A 168 -2.91 -11.26 11.93
C TYR A 168 -3.24 -12.70 11.58
N PRO A 169 -3.78 -12.98 10.40
CA PRO A 169 -3.94 -14.37 9.92
C PRO A 169 -2.60 -14.93 9.43
N ALA A 170 -2.34 -16.21 9.68
CA ALA A 170 -1.12 -16.92 9.25
C ALA A 170 -0.84 -16.77 7.74
N ARG A 171 -1.91 -16.66 6.95
CA ARG A 171 -1.85 -16.41 5.51
C ARG A 171 -1.00 -15.19 5.13
N VAL A 172 -1.06 -14.10 5.89
CA VAL A 172 -0.27 -12.89 5.60
C VAL A 172 1.23 -13.20 5.64
N VAL A 173 1.64 -14.11 6.52
CA VAL A 173 3.03 -14.55 6.62
C VAL A 173 3.40 -15.50 5.48
N SER A 174 2.50 -16.39 5.04
CA SER A 174 2.75 -17.30 3.92
C SER A 174 2.83 -16.59 2.57
N GLU A 175 2.03 -15.54 2.37
CA GLU A 175 1.99 -14.74 1.14
C GLU A 175 3.14 -13.72 1.08
N GLY A 176 3.74 -13.38 2.23
CA GLY A 176 4.75 -12.34 2.37
C GLY A 176 6.17 -12.84 2.63
N ILE A 177 7.02 -11.87 2.88
CA ILE A 177 8.37 -12.07 3.38
C ILE A 177 8.45 -11.42 4.75
N TYR A 178 8.69 -12.22 5.80
CA TYR A 178 8.72 -11.77 7.17
C TYR A 178 10.02 -12.20 7.86
N TRP A 179 10.65 -11.28 8.57
CA TRP A 179 11.82 -11.53 9.38
C TRP A 179 11.59 -11.00 10.78
N GLY A 180 12.05 -11.74 11.76
CA GLY A 180 11.96 -11.36 13.17
C GLY A 180 13.28 -11.50 13.91
N VAL A 181 13.45 -10.69 14.93
CA VAL A 181 14.53 -10.83 15.91
C VAL A 181 13.94 -11.34 17.21
N ARG A 182 14.44 -12.48 17.70
CA ARG A 182 14.09 -13.05 18.99
C ARG A 182 15.14 -12.68 20.03
N LYS A 183 14.68 -12.37 21.25
CA LYS A 183 15.50 -12.19 22.44
C LYS A 183 15.19 -13.34 23.40
N SER A 184 16.18 -14.17 23.70
CA SER A 184 15.99 -15.34 24.61
C SER A 184 14.77 -16.21 24.22
N GLY A 185 14.56 -16.42 22.94
CA GLY A 185 13.47 -17.22 22.41
C GLY A 185 12.19 -16.47 22.08
N MET A 186 11.91 -15.30 22.62
CA MET A 186 10.70 -14.51 22.39
C MET A 186 10.89 -13.47 21.30
N LEU A 187 9.90 -13.28 20.43
CA LEU A 187 9.93 -12.30 19.33
C LEU A 187 9.94 -10.88 19.90
N ALA A 188 11.01 -10.14 19.60
CA ALA A 188 11.23 -8.77 20.08
C ALA A 188 11.05 -7.71 18.99
N ALA A 189 11.24 -8.10 17.72
CA ALA A 189 11.01 -7.20 16.58
C ALA A 189 10.63 -8.01 15.35
N ILE A 190 9.86 -7.38 14.46
CA ILE A 190 9.38 -7.93 13.19
C ILE A 190 9.45 -6.88 12.09
N ALA A 191 9.67 -7.30 10.88
CA ALA A 191 9.33 -6.58 9.66
C ALA A 191 8.78 -7.56 8.64
N GLY A 192 7.93 -7.08 7.74
CA GLY A 192 7.34 -7.90 6.70
C GLY A 192 6.96 -7.09 5.48
N THR A 193 6.11 -7.69 4.64
CA THR A 193 5.62 -7.07 3.41
C THR A 193 4.10 -6.93 3.45
N HIS A 194 3.60 -5.89 2.81
CA HIS A 194 2.17 -5.73 2.53
C HIS A 194 1.77 -6.43 1.24
N VAL A 195 2.60 -6.28 0.21
CA VAL A 195 2.39 -6.90 -1.11
C VAL A 195 3.73 -7.03 -1.83
N ILE A 196 3.85 -8.07 -2.65
CA ILE A 196 5.02 -8.36 -3.49
C ILE A 196 4.51 -8.67 -4.89
N SER A 197 5.17 -8.14 -5.90
CA SER A 197 5.03 -8.57 -7.28
C SER A 197 6.41 -8.73 -7.93
N GLU A 198 6.81 -9.98 -8.13
CA GLU A 198 8.06 -10.31 -8.85
C GLU A 198 7.94 -9.91 -10.32
N LYS A 199 6.74 -10.04 -10.91
CA LYS A 199 6.48 -9.65 -12.30
C LYS A 199 6.62 -8.15 -12.51
N GLU A 200 6.09 -7.33 -11.61
CA GLU A 200 6.21 -5.87 -11.67
C GLU A 200 7.50 -5.38 -10.99
N LYS A 201 8.32 -6.28 -10.44
CA LYS A 201 9.59 -6.02 -9.75
C LYS A 201 9.47 -5.00 -8.61
N VAL A 202 8.31 -4.94 -7.95
CA VAL A 202 8.00 -4.00 -6.88
C VAL A 202 7.50 -4.73 -5.64
N ALA A 203 7.88 -4.21 -4.47
CA ALA A 203 7.35 -4.67 -3.20
C ALA A 203 7.11 -3.52 -2.23
N VAL A 204 6.14 -3.69 -1.35
CA VAL A 204 5.86 -2.75 -0.27
C VAL A 204 6.16 -3.40 1.07
N VAL A 205 7.16 -2.88 1.75
CA VAL A 205 7.53 -3.26 3.12
C VAL A 205 6.59 -2.61 4.11
N GLY A 206 6.20 -3.35 5.12
CA GLY A 206 5.35 -2.88 6.20
C GLY A 206 5.38 -3.82 7.39
N ASN A 207 4.37 -3.70 8.25
CA ASN A 207 4.24 -4.53 9.44
C ASN A 207 5.51 -4.51 10.33
N VAL A 208 6.23 -3.37 10.34
CA VAL A 208 7.44 -3.19 11.15
C VAL A 208 7.04 -2.83 12.57
N TYR A 209 7.43 -3.66 13.49
CA TYR A 209 7.16 -3.41 14.91
C TYR A 209 8.31 -3.89 15.80
N THR A 210 8.56 -3.17 16.88
CA THR A 210 9.54 -3.54 17.91
C THR A 210 8.89 -3.42 19.28
N HIS A 211 9.00 -4.49 20.07
CA HIS A 211 8.54 -4.53 21.45
C HIS A 211 9.05 -3.30 22.22
N PRO A 212 8.22 -2.62 23.02
CA PRO A 212 8.62 -1.39 23.73
C PRO A 212 9.95 -1.50 24.48
N GLU A 213 10.18 -2.56 25.20
CA GLU A 213 11.41 -2.80 25.97
C GLU A 213 12.66 -3.12 25.12
N ALA A 214 12.46 -3.40 23.83
CA ALA A 214 13.56 -3.69 22.90
C ALA A 214 13.83 -2.53 21.92
N ARG A 215 13.17 -1.39 22.11
CA ARG A 215 13.40 -0.19 21.28
C ARG A 215 14.80 0.39 21.55
N GLY A 216 15.28 1.21 20.62
CA GLY A 216 16.61 1.83 20.72
C GLY A 216 17.79 0.90 20.39
N LEU A 217 17.55 -0.40 20.17
CA LEU A 217 18.60 -1.39 19.88
C LEU A 217 18.84 -1.63 18.39
N GLY A 218 18.22 -0.86 17.51
CA GLY A 218 18.35 -0.99 16.05
C GLY A 218 17.65 -2.21 15.45
N LEU A 219 16.78 -2.91 16.20
CA LEU A 219 16.16 -4.16 15.76
C LEU A 219 15.25 -3.96 14.53
N ALA A 220 14.50 -2.85 14.47
CA ALA A 220 13.70 -2.50 13.29
C ALA A 220 14.57 -2.35 12.03
N GLN A 221 15.75 -1.75 12.17
CA GLN A 221 16.71 -1.63 11.06
C GLN A 221 17.19 -3.00 10.60
N VAL A 222 17.50 -3.91 11.52
CA VAL A 222 17.95 -5.27 11.20
C VAL A 222 16.87 -6.07 10.50
N THR A 223 15.64 -6.08 11.04
CA THR A 223 14.51 -6.83 10.44
C THR A 223 14.11 -6.27 9.08
N THR A 224 14.02 -4.93 8.94
CA THR A 224 13.71 -4.28 7.65
C THR A 224 14.81 -4.55 6.63
N SER A 225 16.09 -4.52 7.03
CA SER A 225 17.21 -4.86 6.15
C SER A 225 17.10 -6.29 5.63
N ALA A 226 16.75 -7.25 6.48
CA ALA A 226 16.62 -8.65 6.08
C ALA A 226 15.45 -8.86 5.08
N VAL A 227 14.31 -8.19 5.32
CA VAL A 227 13.19 -8.17 4.36
C VAL A 227 13.62 -7.57 3.03
N THR A 228 14.25 -6.39 3.05
CA THR A 228 14.71 -5.69 1.85
C THR A 228 15.72 -6.53 1.05
N SER A 229 16.72 -7.12 1.72
CA SER A 229 17.68 -8.03 1.06
C SER A 229 16.97 -9.21 0.40
N SER A 230 15.99 -9.82 1.09
CA SER A 230 15.22 -10.94 0.53
C SER A 230 14.41 -10.53 -0.70
N LEU A 231 13.85 -9.33 -0.70
CA LEU A 231 13.08 -8.79 -1.84
C LEU A 231 13.97 -8.52 -3.05
N LEU A 232 15.16 -7.95 -2.85
CA LEU A 232 16.15 -7.77 -3.91
C LEU A 232 16.60 -9.13 -4.50
N THR A 233 16.83 -10.12 -3.65
CA THR A 233 17.23 -11.47 -4.07
C THR A 233 16.19 -12.15 -4.97
N ILE A 234 14.91 -11.92 -4.75
CA ILE A 234 13.83 -12.47 -5.60
C ILE A 234 13.52 -11.60 -6.83
N GLY A 235 14.33 -10.56 -7.09
CA GLY A 235 14.25 -9.74 -8.31
C GLY A 235 13.39 -8.50 -8.23
N CYS A 236 12.89 -8.10 -7.03
CA CYS A 236 12.29 -6.78 -6.88
C CYS A 236 13.37 -5.71 -7.03
N THR A 237 13.16 -4.74 -7.91
CA THR A 237 14.11 -3.64 -8.15
C THR A 237 13.75 -2.38 -7.38
N GLU A 238 12.49 -2.23 -7.02
CA GLU A 238 11.97 -1.08 -6.26
C GLU A 238 11.22 -1.55 -5.01
N ILE A 239 11.69 -1.09 -3.88
CA ILE A 239 11.14 -1.46 -2.58
C ILE A 239 10.68 -0.19 -1.87
N VAL A 240 9.40 -0.14 -1.59
CA VAL A 240 8.72 1.02 -1.04
C VAL A 240 8.27 0.73 0.38
N LEU A 241 8.23 1.74 1.20
CA LEU A 241 7.56 1.73 2.50
C LEU A 241 6.87 3.06 2.77
N THR A 242 5.95 3.03 3.72
CA THR A 242 5.28 4.23 4.22
C THR A 242 5.55 4.39 5.70
N VAL A 243 5.85 5.60 6.14
CA VAL A 243 6.18 5.89 7.53
C VAL A 243 5.61 7.24 7.97
N ASP A 244 5.12 7.29 9.20
CA ASP A 244 4.73 8.52 9.85
C ASP A 244 5.95 9.46 9.94
N PRO A 245 5.90 10.69 9.39
CA PRO A 245 7.00 11.64 9.45
C PRO A 245 7.42 11.98 10.89
N GLU A 246 6.50 11.90 11.86
CA GLU A 246 6.80 12.16 13.27
C GLU A 246 7.51 10.97 13.95
N ASN A 247 7.46 9.78 13.36
CA ASN A 247 8.22 8.63 13.84
C ASN A 247 9.70 8.73 13.47
N MET A 248 10.37 9.75 14.01
CA MET A 248 11.77 10.04 13.71
C MET A 248 12.72 8.85 13.88
N PRO A 249 12.55 7.96 14.89
CA PRO A 249 13.37 6.76 15.00
C PRO A 249 13.25 5.82 13.80
N ALA A 250 12.02 5.61 13.28
CA ALA A 250 11.78 4.77 12.10
C ALA A 250 12.32 5.44 10.83
N VAL A 251 12.01 6.73 10.62
CA VAL A 251 12.54 7.52 9.48
C VAL A 251 14.07 7.44 9.44
N SER A 252 14.73 7.61 10.58
CA SER A 252 16.18 7.54 10.71
C SER A 252 16.73 6.14 10.38
N ALA A 253 16.05 5.08 10.86
CA ALA A 253 16.41 3.71 10.55
C ALA A 253 16.32 3.42 9.06
N TYR A 254 15.24 3.83 8.39
CA TYR A 254 15.04 3.64 6.95
C TYR A 254 16.03 4.44 6.10
N LYS A 255 16.33 5.68 6.47
CA LYS A 255 17.38 6.48 5.80
C LYS A 255 18.75 5.79 5.85
N ARG A 256 19.12 5.20 7.00
CA ARG A 256 20.39 4.42 7.12
C ARG A 256 20.40 3.19 6.21
N LEU A 257 19.25 2.59 5.92
CA LEU A 257 19.11 1.48 4.97
C LEU A 257 19.07 1.94 3.51
N GLY A 258 19.22 3.24 3.22
CA GLY A 258 19.21 3.77 1.86
C GLY A 258 17.80 4.03 1.30
N PHE A 259 16.77 4.01 2.12
CA PHE A 259 15.45 4.51 1.72
C PHE A 259 15.46 6.03 1.64
N ASN A 260 15.05 6.56 0.52
CA ASN A 260 14.97 7.99 0.25
C ASN A 260 13.50 8.44 0.24
N LEU A 261 13.21 9.59 0.82
CA LEU A 261 11.90 10.23 0.71
C LEU A 261 11.61 10.55 -0.76
N LYS A 262 10.44 10.16 -1.24
CA LYS A 262 9.98 10.41 -2.61
C LYS A 262 8.78 11.34 -2.64
N SER A 263 7.78 11.07 -1.83
CA SER A 263 6.52 11.81 -1.83
C SER A 263 5.83 11.73 -0.47
N GLU A 264 4.86 12.61 -0.26
CA GLU A 264 3.90 12.50 0.81
C GLU A 264 2.61 11.88 0.27
N VAL A 265 1.99 11.03 1.05
CA VAL A 265 0.72 10.40 0.73
C VAL A 265 -0.25 10.52 1.89
N ILE A 266 -1.53 10.52 1.58
CA ILE A 266 -2.58 10.41 2.59
C ILE A 266 -3.04 8.96 2.68
N GLU A 267 -3.12 8.48 3.91
CA GLU A 267 -3.79 7.24 4.28
C GLU A 267 -4.99 7.54 5.19
N GLY A 268 -5.99 6.68 5.20
CA GLY A 268 -7.16 6.90 6.03
C GLY A 268 -8.25 5.86 5.85
N ARG A 269 -9.32 6.00 6.62
CA ARG A 269 -10.51 5.14 6.50
C ARG A 269 -11.59 5.86 5.70
N LEU A 270 -12.17 5.15 4.76
CA LEU A 270 -13.24 5.65 3.90
C LEU A 270 -14.55 4.94 4.21
N SER A 271 -15.63 5.70 4.17
CA SER A 271 -16.97 5.16 4.15
C SER A 271 -17.85 5.95 3.18
N ARG A 272 -18.81 5.26 2.56
CA ARG A 272 -19.71 5.86 1.58
C ARG A 272 -20.54 6.98 2.21
N ARG A 273 -20.68 8.13 1.54
CA ARG A 273 -21.65 9.16 1.91
C ARG A 273 -23.05 8.75 1.44
N ARG A 274 -24.04 8.76 2.39
CA ARG A 274 -25.42 8.34 2.13
C ARG A 274 -26.11 9.13 0.99
N PHE A 275 -25.81 10.41 0.85
CA PHE A 275 -26.44 11.32 -0.13
C PHE A 275 -25.64 11.55 -1.40
N TYR A 276 -24.47 10.91 -1.56
CA TYR A 276 -23.63 11.13 -2.74
C TYR A 276 -24.30 10.64 -4.02
N GLN A 277 -25.06 9.55 -3.98
CA GLN A 277 -25.78 9.03 -5.14
C GLN A 277 -26.90 9.92 -5.63
N VAL A 278 -27.55 10.69 -4.74
CA VAL A 278 -28.58 11.65 -5.13
C VAL A 278 -27.97 12.80 -5.95
N ARG A 279 -26.77 13.26 -5.58
CA ARG A 279 -26.02 14.26 -6.34
C ARG A 279 -25.51 13.78 -7.71
N LYS A 280 -25.29 12.48 -7.89
CA LYS A 280 -24.95 11.89 -9.22
C LYS A 280 -26.07 12.14 -10.24
N PHE A 281 -27.32 12.12 -9.81
CA PHE A 281 -28.48 12.32 -10.70
C PHE A 281 -28.58 13.74 -11.29
N PHE A 282 -28.03 14.74 -10.61
CA PHE A 282 -28.09 16.15 -11.04
C PHE A 282 -26.87 16.61 -11.85
N ARG A 283 -25.85 15.79 -12.05
CA ARG A 283 -24.68 16.11 -12.88
C ARG A 283 -24.82 15.45 -14.25
N LYS A 284 -24.43 16.16 -15.30
CA LYS A 284 -24.52 15.66 -16.70
C LYS A 284 -23.50 14.56 -16.91
N VAL A 285 -23.88 13.33 -16.63
CA VAL A 285 -23.15 12.12 -17.03
C VAL A 285 -23.83 11.58 -18.27
N LYS A 286 -23.14 11.61 -19.41
CA LYS A 286 -23.60 11.02 -20.67
C LYS A 286 -22.81 9.74 -20.90
N ARG A 287 -23.50 8.65 -21.18
CA ARG A 287 -22.88 7.40 -21.60
C ARG A 287 -22.50 7.51 -23.06
N SER A 288 -21.24 7.24 -23.42
CA SER A 288 -20.73 7.25 -24.78
C SER A 288 -20.36 5.87 -25.32
N GLY A 289 -20.39 4.84 -24.44
CA GLY A 289 -20.12 3.43 -24.75
C GLY A 289 -20.53 2.53 -23.58
N SER A 290 -20.19 1.23 -23.65
CA SER A 290 -20.51 0.28 -22.55
C SER A 290 -19.87 0.70 -21.21
N ASP A 291 -18.62 1.13 -21.26
CA ASP A 291 -17.82 1.51 -20.09
C ASP A 291 -17.19 2.91 -20.21
N ASP A 292 -17.72 3.73 -21.12
CA ASP A 292 -17.26 5.09 -21.44
C ASP A 292 -18.33 6.12 -21.08
N PHE A 293 -17.92 7.25 -20.48
CA PHE A 293 -18.80 8.31 -20.00
C PHE A 293 -18.18 9.69 -20.27
N VAL A 294 -19.01 10.66 -20.60
CA VAL A 294 -18.65 12.08 -20.56
C VAL A 294 -19.27 12.71 -19.34
N VAL A 295 -18.44 13.31 -18.51
CA VAL A 295 -18.81 13.91 -17.22
C VAL A 295 -18.50 15.40 -17.26
N THR A 296 -19.52 16.24 -17.01
CA THR A 296 -19.35 17.69 -16.82
C THR A 296 -19.32 18.04 -15.34
N ILE A 297 -18.22 18.67 -14.89
CA ILE A 297 -18.03 19.17 -13.53
C ILE A 297 -17.71 20.66 -13.48
#